data_522a3fc42172c28c71ce0677902196ac
#
_entry.id   522a3fc42172c28c71ce0677902196ac
#
_cell.length_a   1.000
_cell.length_b   1.000
_cell.length_c   1.000
_cell.angle_alpha   90.00
_cell.angle_beta   90.00
_cell.angle_gamma   90.00
#
_symmetry.space_group_name_H-M   'P 1'
#
loop_
_entity.id
_entity.type
_entity.pdbx_description
1 polymer ?
#
loop_
_entity_poly.entity_id
_entity_poly.type
_entity_poly.pdbx_seq_one_letter_code
_entity_poly.pdbx_strand_id
1 'polypeptide(L)'
;MAFGNKNSTLSFVLTLPIKVTEQDEIFLSKKFRIGCTVYNQMVTKTTKMWHQLRKTREHKNLIKAIKAAPANSDERKALLVQRSNLIKQAGFSEGAFHKLVVPYQKAYNVNCDVAQKIASAVWKAWDDFFYGKGKTVHYKKLDYFVTLSGKKNNSGIFFRPANHTVSSMESAKRKAKSSVEKKYFDAYRKTNAKKDEEVILPDEVKAQMDEEAAAAVAKVKPCIGEGNLRIVYEKHEFLVKLRNSDTQTGWYQREALKCGVKYCRIVRSWVGTKWKYYAQLVLEGYPPIKCDSNGVAKHPVKQGRVGIDIGTQTTAFCSKNVCDLRVLAPSAIAEARNGLTKEIARIMRQMDSSRRAMNPQYFNENGTVKRLKRKNGHRQIRHWNYSKNYYRLLHKLRDLNRKLAAVRKMEHYILANELLTHGNEFIVEDMNYKALQKRSKKTKINPKTGRAHSKKRFGKSIGRCAPAMFISILGQKASRYGGSVIKVSTFETKASQFDHTDDSYTKKKLSQRFAKLSNGTVVQRDMYSAFLLLHLRKNLQSYNKKTIKKDFPQFKKLHDETKKRLQNSHEWLPASVGF
;
A
#
# COMPACT_ATOMS: atom_id res chain seq x y z
N MET A 1 17.40 9.62 -1.20
CA MET A 1 16.91 9.38 -2.57
C MET A 1 16.52 7.91 -2.66
N ALA A 2 15.24 7.63 -2.85
CA ALA A 2 14.79 6.27 -3.12
C ALA A 2 15.15 5.94 -4.56
N PHE A 3 15.98 4.94 -4.77
CA PHE A 3 16.19 4.34 -6.08
C PHE A 3 14.90 3.62 -6.49
N GLY A 4 13.92 4.38 -6.98
CA GLY A 4 12.79 3.83 -7.71
C GLY A 4 13.32 3.24 -9.01
N ASN A 5 13.03 1.97 -9.25
CA ASN A 5 13.31 1.30 -10.50
C ASN A 5 12.64 2.11 -11.63
N LYS A 6 13.43 2.85 -12.41
CA LYS A 6 12.97 3.76 -13.48
C LYS A 6 12.18 3.07 -14.61
N ASN A 7 12.05 1.73 -14.56
CA ASN A 7 11.39 0.90 -15.58
C ASN A 7 10.18 0.10 -15.05
N SER A 8 9.58 0.43 -13.92
CA SER A 8 8.33 -0.22 -13.51
C SER A 8 7.17 0.39 -14.28
N THR A 9 6.70 -0.30 -15.31
CA THR A 9 5.44 0.04 -15.99
C THR A 9 4.31 0.10 -14.96
N LEU A 10 3.45 1.11 -15.10
CA LEU A 10 2.28 1.32 -14.23
C LEU A 10 1.48 0.03 -14.09
N SER A 11 0.92 -0.21 -12.92
CA SER A 11 0.13 -1.41 -12.68
C SER A 11 -0.92 -1.18 -11.59
N PHE A 12 -2.01 -1.93 -11.69
CA PHE A 12 -3.07 -1.97 -10.70
C PHE A 12 -3.45 -3.42 -10.36
N VAL A 13 -4.23 -3.62 -9.30
CA VAL A 13 -4.59 -4.95 -8.82
C VAL A 13 -6.10 -5.16 -8.94
N LEU A 14 -6.48 -6.21 -9.68
CA LEU A 14 -7.84 -6.74 -9.70
C LEU A 14 -7.92 -7.93 -8.75
N THR A 15 -8.87 -7.92 -7.82
CA THR A 15 -9.10 -9.02 -6.88
C THR A 15 -10.42 -9.71 -7.20
N LEU A 16 -10.35 -11.00 -7.50
CA LEU A 16 -11.49 -11.83 -7.90
C LEU A 16 -11.64 -13.00 -6.93
N PRO A 17 -12.86 -13.37 -6.50
CA PRO A 17 -13.07 -14.57 -5.70
C PRO A 17 -12.81 -15.83 -6.55
N ILE A 18 -12.22 -16.85 -5.93
CA ILE A 18 -12.06 -18.17 -6.54
C ILE A 18 -12.95 -19.20 -5.85
N LYS A 19 -13.44 -20.17 -6.61
CA LYS A 19 -14.16 -21.34 -6.09
C LYS A 19 -13.11 -22.34 -5.62
N VAL A 20 -13.24 -22.81 -4.39
CA VAL A 20 -12.33 -23.75 -3.74
C VAL A 20 -13.15 -24.89 -3.18
N THR A 21 -12.82 -26.14 -3.53
CA THR A 21 -13.35 -27.37 -2.96
C THR A 21 -12.64 -27.68 -1.63
N GLU A 22 -13.08 -28.67 -0.89
CA GLU A 22 -12.40 -29.12 0.34
C GLU A 22 -10.97 -29.62 0.04
N GLN A 23 -10.79 -30.37 -1.04
CA GLN A 23 -9.47 -30.85 -1.47
C GLN A 23 -8.54 -29.69 -1.84
N ASP A 24 -9.07 -28.68 -2.55
CA ASP A 24 -8.34 -27.46 -2.87
C ASP A 24 -7.94 -26.70 -1.59
N GLU A 25 -8.81 -26.65 -0.58
CA GLU A 25 -8.52 -25.98 0.67
C GLU A 25 -7.40 -26.68 1.44
N ILE A 26 -7.40 -28.02 1.45
CA ILE A 26 -6.32 -28.82 2.02
C ILE A 26 -4.99 -28.52 1.30
N PHE A 27 -5.00 -28.54 -0.03
CA PHE A 27 -3.84 -28.23 -0.85
C PHE A 27 -3.32 -26.80 -0.56
N LEU A 28 -4.19 -25.80 -0.65
CA LEU A 28 -3.80 -24.39 -0.42
C LEU A 28 -3.30 -24.19 1.01
N SER A 29 -3.96 -24.78 2.01
CA SER A 29 -3.52 -24.69 3.42
C SER A 29 -2.13 -25.28 3.62
N LYS A 30 -1.82 -26.42 2.97
CA LYS A 30 -0.48 -27.02 2.94
C LYS A 30 0.54 -26.06 2.32
N LYS A 31 0.22 -25.47 1.14
CA LYS A 31 1.12 -24.54 0.43
C LYS A 31 1.35 -23.25 1.22
N PHE A 32 0.34 -22.69 1.88
CA PHE A 32 0.51 -21.54 2.79
C PHE A 32 1.38 -21.87 3.99
N ARG A 33 1.24 -23.07 4.56
CA ARG A 33 2.09 -23.54 5.67
C ARG A 33 3.55 -23.68 5.24
N ILE A 34 3.81 -24.34 4.12
CA ILE A 34 5.14 -24.50 3.55
C ILE A 34 5.76 -23.12 3.25
N GLY A 35 5.04 -22.23 2.57
CA GLY A 35 5.52 -20.88 2.28
C GLY A 35 5.88 -20.08 3.55
N CYS A 36 5.08 -20.21 4.61
CA CYS A 36 5.39 -19.60 5.91
C CYS A 36 6.66 -20.20 6.55
N THR A 37 6.84 -21.50 6.46
CA THR A 37 8.03 -22.21 6.96
C THR A 37 9.28 -21.76 6.22
N VAL A 38 9.23 -21.74 4.88
CA VAL A 38 10.36 -21.26 4.04
C VAL A 38 10.70 -19.81 4.37
N TYR A 39 9.69 -18.92 4.48
CA TYR A 39 9.92 -17.54 4.90
C TYR A 39 10.66 -17.46 6.25
N ASN A 40 10.22 -18.22 7.24
CA ASN A 40 10.79 -18.18 8.59
C ASN A 40 12.21 -18.77 8.63
N GLN A 41 12.48 -19.83 7.87
CA GLN A 41 13.81 -20.40 7.74
C GLN A 41 14.79 -19.43 7.08
N MET A 42 14.35 -18.72 6.03
CA MET A 42 15.10 -17.64 5.41
C MET A 42 15.40 -16.51 6.40
N VAL A 43 14.42 -16.11 7.23
CA VAL A 43 14.64 -15.12 8.29
C VAL A 43 15.67 -15.61 9.31
N THR A 44 15.62 -16.88 9.71
CA THR A 44 16.61 -17.48 10.63
C THR A 44 18.02 -17.43 10.04
N LYS A 45 18.19 -17.89 8.79
CA LYS A 45 19.48 -17.91 8.08
C LYS A 45 20.06 -16.51 7.94
N THR A 46 19.25 -15.58 7.42
CA THR A 46 19.69 -14.20 7.18
C THR A 46 19.94 -13.43 8.49
N THR A 47 19.23 -13.75 9.56
CA THR A 47 19.51 -13.20 10.89
C THR A 47 20.87 -13.67 11.42
N LYS A 48 21.22 -14.94 11.23
CA LYS A 48 22.56 -15.45 11.57
C LYS A 48 23.65 -14.72 10.77
N MET A 49 23.49 -14.57 9.46
CA MET A 49 24.40 -13.81 8.59
C MET A 49 24.58 -12.37 9.08
N TRP A 50 23.47 -11.69 9.43
CA TRP A 50 23.53 -10.32 9.97
C TRP A 50 24.28 -10.25 11.31
N HIS A 51 24.06 -11.22 12.20
CA HIS A 51 24.78 -11.28 13.48
C HIS A 51 26.27 -11.51 13.28
N GLN A 52 26.69 -12.30 12.27
CA GLN A 52 28.08 -12.49 11.91
C GLN A 52 28.69 -11.18 11.39
N LEU A 53 28.05 -10.53 10.40
CA LEU A 53 28.52 -9.26 9.84
C LEU A 53 28.70 -8.17 10.92
N ARG A 54 27.74 -8.04 11.84
CA ARG A 54 27.81 -7.06 12.94
C ARG A 54 28.97 -7.27 13.91
N LYS A 55 29.53 -8.48 13.97
CA LYS A 55 30.68 -8.80 14.84
C LYS A 55 32.03 -8.46 14.19
N THR A 56 32.08 -8.32 12.86
CA THR A 56 33.29 -7.99 12.15
C THR A 56 33.89 -6.65 12.58
N ARG A 57 35.22 -6.55 12.59
CA ARG A 57 35.93 -5.32 12.93
C ARG A 57 35.63 -4.21 11.95
N GLU A 58 35.56 -4.54 10.66
CA GLU A 58 35.24 -3.62 9.58
C GLU A 58 33.87 -2.96 9.77
N HIS A 59 32.81 -3.75 10.00
CA HIS A 59 31.46 -3.18 10.23
C HIS A 59 31.42 -2.30 11.48
N LYS A 60 32.09 -2.67 12.58
CA LYS A 60 32.12 -1.88 13.81
C LYS A 60 32.84 -0.55 13.60
N ASN A 61 33.99 -0.56 12.92
CA ASN A 61 34.76 0.65 12.61
C ASN A 61 33.97 1.60 11.71
N LEU A 62 33.33 1.06 10.67
CA LEU A 62 32.51 1.83 9.75
C LEU A 62 31.29 2.49 10.46
N ILE A 63 30.64 1.77 11.36
CA ILE A 63 29.53 2.35 12.17
C ILE A 63 30.05 3.44 13.13
N LYS A 64 31.27 3.30 13.67
CA LYS A 64 31.90 4.33 14.52
C LYS A 64 32.21 5.58 13.70
N ALA A 65 32.80 5.44 12.51
CA ALA A 65 33.08 6.53 11.58
C ALA A 65 31.79 7.28 11.14
N ILE A 66 30.74 6.55 10.75
CA ILE A 66 29.43 7.17 10.38
C ILE A 66 28.82 7.99 11.53
N LYS A 67 29.02 7.57 12.79
CA LYS A 67 28.53 8.32 13.94
C LYS A 67 29.34 9.57 14.24
N ALA A 68 30.64 9.54 13.96
CA ALA A 68 31.56 10.66 14.16
C ALA A 68 31.40 11.74 13.08
N ALA A 69 31.15 11.33 11.83
CA ALA A 69 31.01 12.24 10.70
C ALA A 69 29.78 13.18 10.85
N PRO A 70 29.91 14.48 10.52
CA PRO A 70 28.85 15.48 10.63
C PRO A 70 27.60 15.07 9.83
N ALA A 71 26.42 15.43 10.34
CA ALA A 71 25.17 15.20 9.63
C ALA A 71 25.19 15.97 8.30
N ASN A 72 24.80 15.30 7.20
CA ASN A 72 24.76 15.84 5.82
C ASN A 72 26.11 16.10 5.14
N SER A 73 27.27 15.78 5.75
CA SER A 73 28.56 15.90 5.10
C SER A 73 28.72 14.89 3.96
N ASP A 74 29.56 15.20 2.99
CA ASP A 74 29.88 14.29 1.87
C ASP A 74 30.69 13.08 2.36
N GLU A 75 31.54 13.28 3.36
CA GLU A 75 32.21 12.19 4.08
C GLU A 75 31.19 11.18 4.62
N ARG A 76 30.16 11.62 5.31
CA ARG A 76 29.12 10.75 5.84
C ARG A 76 28.35 10.02 4.73
N LYS A 77 28.12 10.67 3.60
CA LYS A 77 27.49 10.03 2.42
C LYS A 77 28.39 8.93 1.87
N ALA A 78 29.67 9.18 1.73
CA ALA A 78 30.66 8.19 1.27
C ALA A 78 30.71 6.96 2.20
N LEU A 79 30.77 7.17 3.52
CA LEU A 79 30.74 6.10 4.52
C LEU A 79 29.43 5.29 4.48
N LEU A 80 28.29 5.91 4.20
CA LEU A 80 27.01 5.21 4.01
C LEU A 80 27.01 4.34 2.75
N VAL A 81 27.66 4.79 1.67
CA VAL A 81 27.87 3.98 0.45
C VAL A 81 28.76 2.78 0.76
N GLN A 82 29.89 2.97 1.47
CA GLN A 82 30.77 1.88 1.90
C GLN A 82 30.01 0.85 2.75
N ARG A 83 29.19 1.32 3.70
CA ARG A 83 28.32 0.43 4.49
C ARG A 83 27.35 -0.36 3.62
N SER A 84 26.76 0.27 2.60
CA SER A 84 25.85 -0.41 1.66
C SER A 84 26.57 -1.49 0.87
N ASN A 85 27.80 -1.22 0.43
CA ASN A 85 28.63 -2.18 -0.31
C ASN A 85 29.04 -3.36 0.57
N LEU A 86 29.48 -3.12 1.81
CA LEU A 86 29.80 -4.15 2.78
C LEU A 86 28.59 -5.07 3.06
N ILE A 87 27.40 -4.51 3.20
CA ILE A 87 26.16 -5.26 3.39
C ILE A 87 25.86 -6.13 2.15
N LYS A 88 26.06 -5.61 0.94
CA LYS A 88 25.87 -6.37 -0.32
C LYS A 88 26.89 -7.50 -0.44
N GLN A 89 28.16 -7.26 -0.15
CA GLN A 89 29.24 -8.28 -0.14
C GLN A 89 28.94 -9.40 0.85
N ALA A 90 28.37 -9.09 2.00
CA ALA A 90 27.89 -10.08 2.97
C ALA A 90 26.65 -10.88 2.53
N GLY A 91 26.22 -10.75 1.27
CA GLY A 91 25.11 -11.51 0.68
C GLY A 91 23.71 -10.90 0.91
N PHE A 92 23.61 -9.64 1.33
CA PHE A 92 22.34 -8.95 1.48
C PHE A 92 21.95 -8.21 0.21
N SER A 93 21.51 -8.97 -0.79
CA SER A 93 20.89 -8.49 -2.03
C SER A 93 19.74 -9.39 -2.44
N GLU A 94 18.83 -8.91 -3.28
CA GLU A 94 17.68 -9.71 -3.74
C GLU A 94 18.16 -10.96 -4.49
N GLY A 95 19.16 -10.82 -5.38
CA GLY A 95 19.74 -11.94 -6.13
C GLY A 95 20.40 -12.99 -5.23
N ALA A 96 21.13 -12.57 -4.18
CA ALA A 96 21.71 -13.49 -3.20
C ALA A 96 20.62 -14.24 -2.42
N PHE A 97 19.52 -13.58 -2.08
CA PHE A 97 18.39 -14.21 -1.38
C PHE A 97 17.66 -15.22 -2.28
N HIS A 98 17.60 -14.98 -3.61
CA HIS A 98 17.08 -15.97 -4.57
C HIS A 98 17.99 -17.23 -4.63
N LYS A 99 19.30 -17.10 -4.46
CA LYS A 99 20.21 -18.25 -4.34
C LYS A 99 20.04 -18.95 -2.98
N LEU A 100 19.92 -18.18 -1.89
CA LEU A 100 19.76 -18.71 -0.54
C LEU A 100 18.47 -19.52 -0.33
N VAL A 101 17.40 -19.27 -1.11
CA VAL A 101 16.12 -20.00 -0.98
C VAL A 101 16.15 -21.38 -1.64
N VAL A 102 17.07 -21.65 -2.56
CA VAL A 102 17.11 -22.88 -3.37
C VAL A 102 17.12 -24.18 -2.53
N PRO A 103 17.93 -24.32 -1.46
CA PRO A 103 17.90 -25.52 -0.64
C PRO A 103 16.52 -25.78 -0.01
N TYR A 104 15.85 -24.71 0.46
CA TYR A 104 14.50 -24.80 1.05
C TYR A 104 13.45 -25.10 -0.02
N GLN A 105 13.60 -24.50 -1.22
CA GLN A 105 12.73 -24.77 -2.37
C GLN A 105 12.76 -26.24 -2.73
N LYS A 106 13.94 -26.87 -2.81
CA LYS A 106 14.12 -28.30 -3.08
C LYS A 106 13.55 -29.17 -1.95
N ALA A 107 13.92 -28.88 -0.69
CA ALA A 107 13.52 -29.65 0.49
C ALA A 107 11.99 -29.70 0.70
N TYR A 108 11.25 -28.65 0.36
CA TYR A 108 9.81 -28.55 0.53
C TYR A 108 9.03 -28.69 -0.79
N ASN A 109 9.68 -28.97 -1.88
CA ASN A 109 9.09 -29.05 -3.23
C ASN A 109 8.18 -27.86 -3.55
N VAL A 110 8.76 -26.65 -3.43
CA VAL A 110 8.05 -25.40 -3.74
C VAL A 110 8.37 -24.98 -5.16
N ASN A 111 7.38 -24.51 -5.90
CA ASN A 111 7.62 -23.92 -7.21
C ASN A 111 8.68 -22.80 -7.12
N CYS A 112 9.60 -22.76 -8.08
CA CYS A 112 10.75 -21.85 -8.10
C CYS A 112 10.33 -20.38 -8.02
N ASP A 113 9.34 -19.95 -8.79
CA ASP A 113 8.85 -18.56 -8.81
C ASP A 113 8.24 -18.15 -7.47
N VAL A 114 7.47 -19.05 -6.86
CA VAL A 114 6.87 -18.82 -5.53
C VAL A 114 7.98 -18.72 -4.47
N ALA A 115 8.99 -19.59 -4.52
CA ALA A 115 10.13 -19.55 -3.62
C ALA A 115 10.94 -18.25 -3.75
N GLN A 116 11.22 -17.80 -4.99
CA GLN A 116 11.88 -16.53 -5.25
C GLN A 116 11.07 -15.33 -4.72
N LYS A 117 9.73 -15.35 -4.86
CA LYS A 117 8.87 -14.28 -4.29
C LYS A 117 8.86 -14.29 -2.77
N ILE A 118 8.97 -15.44 -2.13
CA ILE A 118 9.17 -15.54 -0.68
C ILE A 118 10.52 -14.93 -0.29
N ALA A 119 11.59 -15.25 -1.02
CA ALA A 119 12.92 -14.68 -0.81
C ALA A 119 12.93 -13.16 -0.99
N SER A 120 12.29 -12.64 -2.06
CA SER A 120 12.11 -11.19 -2.27
C SER A 120 11.36 -10.52 -1.11
N ALA A 121 10.36 -11.20 -0.52
CA ALA A 121 9.65 -10.66 0.65
C ALA A 121 10.52 -10.61 1.91
N VAL A 122 11.44 -11.56 2.11
CA VAL A 122 12.44 -11.52 3.18
C VAL A 122 13.47 -10.43 2.90
N TRP A 123 13.97 -10.32 1.66
CA TRP A 123 14.86 -9.24 1.26
C TRP A 123 14.24 -7.87 1.52
N LYS A 124 12.99 -7.66 1.13
CA LYS A 124 12.27 -6.41 1.38
C LYS A 124 12.21 -6.05 2.87
N ALA A 125 12.06 -7.03 3.75
CA ALA A 125 12.06 -6.80 5.20
C ALA A 125 13.46 -6.37 5.70
N TRP A 126 14.55 -6.90 5.13
CA TRP A 126 15.91 -6.48 5.42
C TRP A 126 16.22 -5.10 4.84
N ASP A 127 15.80 -4.83 3.61
CA ASP A 127 15.93 -3.52 2.97
C ASP A 127 15.25 -2.43 3.82
N ASP A 128 14.00 -2.66 4.25
CA ASP A 128 13.29 -1.76 5.15
C ASP A 128 14.00 -1.57 6.50
N PHE A 129 14.69 -2.60 7.00
CA PHE A 129 15.51 -2.52 8.21
C PHE A 129 16.76 -1.67 7.99
N PHE A 130 17.51 -1.89 6.92
CA PHE A 130 18.76 -1.17 6.62
C PHE A 130 18.54 0.32 6.38
N TYR A 131 17.43 0.68 5.74
CA TYR A 131 17.04 2.08 5.47
C TYR A 131 16.16 2.72 6.56
N GLY A 132 16.09 2.13 7.75
CA GLY A 132 15.38 2.70 8.90
C GLY A 132 13.85 2.74 8.79
N LYS A 133 13.27 2.10 7.75
CA LYS A 133 11.81 1.95 7.60
C LYS A 133 11.26 0.91 8.57
N GLY A 134 12.05 -0.10 8.93
CA GLY A 134 11.78 -1.14 9.92
C GLY A 134 12.75 -1.11 11.10
N LYS A 135 12.36 -1.69 12.25
CA LYS A 135 13.24 -1.81 13.43
C LYS A 135 13.91 -3.19 13.52
N THR A 136 13.25 -4.21 13.05
CA THR A 136 13.69 -5.60 13.09
C THR A 136 13.02 -6.37 11.98
N VAL A 137 13.65 -7.44 11.51
CA VAL A 137 13.02 -8.43 10.64
C VAL A 137 12.29 -9.44 11.51
N HIS A 138 11.02 -9.71 11.21
CA HIS A 138 10.15 -10.53 12.03
C HIS A 138 9.81 -11.85 11.35
N TYR A 139 9.70 -12.91 12.17
CA TYR A 139 9.05 -14.16 11.78
C TYR A 139 7.55 -13.92 11.51
N LYS A 140 6.98 -14.66 10.58
CA LYS A 140 5.54 -14.64 10.30
C LYS A 140 4.85 -15.80 11.00
N LYS A 141 3.73 -15.53 11.65
CA LYS A 141 2.78 -16.58 12.06
C LYS A 141 1.98 -17.04 10.85
N LEU A 142 1.59 -18.30 10.81
CA LEU A 142 0.87 -18.91 9.68
C LEU A 142 -0.39 -18.10 9.28
N ASP A 143 -1.12 -17.60 10.26
CA ASP A 143 -2.34 -16.83 10.04
C ASP A 143 -2.09 -15.45 9.42
N TYR A 144 -0.87 -14.94 9.45
CA TYR A 144 -0.45 -13.68 8.83
C TYR A 144 0.33 -13.90 7.52
N PHE A 145 0.59 -15.17 7.18
CA PHE A 145 1.11 -15.52 5.87
C PHE A 145 -0.08 -15.79 4.93
N VAL A 146 -0.57 -14.76 4.28
CA VAL A 146 -1.86 -14.75 3.57
C VAL A 146 -1.74 -14.62 2.05
N THR A 147 -0.52 -14.62 1.51
CA THR A 147 -0.29 -14.40 0.08
C THR A 147 0.76 -15.37 -0.46
N LEU A 148 0.41 -16.07 -1.52
CA LEU A 148 1.32 -16.80 -2.39
C LEU A 148 1.40 -16.05 -3.72
N SER A 149 2.60 -15.73 -4.21
CA SER A 149 2.80 -14.92 -5.42
C SER A 149 3.55 -15.69 -6.48
N GLY A 150 3.06 -15.66 -7.71
CA GLY A 150 3.83 -15.97 -8.92
C GLY A 150 4.75 -14.80 -9.29
N LYS A 151 5.64 -15.03 -10.24
CA LYS A 151 6.61 -14.03 -10.73
C LYS A 151 6.19 -13.44 -12.07
N LYS A 152 5.70 -14.29 -12.97
CA LYS A 152 5.17 -13.97 -14.29
C LYS A 152 3.85 -14.69 -14.51
N ASN A 153 3.08 -14.30 -15.51
CA ASN A 153 1.79 -14.95 -15.82
C ASN A 153 1.93 -16.17 -16.76
N ASN A 154 3.05 -16.86 -16.72
CA ASN A 154 3.29 -18.06 -17.54
C ASN A 154 3.82 -19.25 -16.73
N SER A 155 4.14 -19.05 -15.46
CA SER A 155 4.72 -20.08 -14.59
C SER A 155 4.36 -19.87 -13.13
N GLY A 156 4.44 -20.94 -12.35
CA GLY A 156 4.19 -20.94 -10.93
C GLY A 156 2.72 -20.73 -10.58
N ILE A 157 2.31 -19.50 -10.44
CA ILE A 157 0.90 -19.10 -10.28
C ILE A 157 0.55 -18.18 -11.43
N PHE A 158 -0.38 -18.59 -12.29
CA PHE A 158 -0.75 -17.84 -13.47
C PHE A 158 -2.25 -17.91 -13.76
N PHE A 159 -2.75 -16.95 -14.53
CA PHE A 159 -4.15 -16.80 -14.90
C PHE A 159 -4.41 -17.35 -16.30
N ARG A 160 -5.48 -18.10 -16.47
CA ARG A 160 -5.97 -18.63 -17.74
C ARG A 160 -7.46 -18.29 -17.93
N PRO A 161 -7.89 -17.94 -19.15
CA PRO A 161 -7.03 -17.60 -20.29
C PRO A 161 -6.27 -16.31 -19.99
N ALA A 162 -5.03 -16.21 -20.47
CA ALA A 162 -4.27 -14.96 -20.40
C ALA A 162 -4.94 -13.93 -21.30
N ASN A 163 -5.20 -12.76 -20.77
CA ASN A 163 -5.77 -11.67 -21.56
C ASN A 163 -4.72 -11.07 -22.48
N HIS A 164 -5.14 -10.70 -23.68
CA HIS A 164 -4.31 -9.94 -24.58
C HIS A 164 -4.53 -8.44 -24.35
N THR A 165 -3.51 -7.74 -23.85
CA THR A 165 -3.41 -6.28 -23.96
C THR A 165 -3.11 -5.86 -25.39
N VAL A 166 -3.15 -4.56 -25.69
CA VAL A 166 -2.65 -4.06 -26.97
C VAL A 166 -1.25 -4.59 -27.25
N SER A 167 -0.32 -4.49 -26.31
CA SER A 167 1.04 -5.03 -26.48
C SER A 167 1.10 -6.55 -26.50
N SER A 168 0.27 -7.27 -25.75
CA SER A 168 0.21 -8.73 -25.81
C SER A 168 -0.59 -9.22 -27.02
N MET A 169 -1.58 -8.47 -27.49
CA MET A 169 -2.22 -8.70 -28.77
C MET A 169 -1.23 -8.59 -29.93
N GLU A 170 -0.41 -7.56 -29.95
CA GLU A 170 0.67 -7.41 -30.92
C GLU A 170 1.67 -8.57 -30.84
N SER A 171 2.05 -8.96 -29.63
CA SER A 171 2.92 -10.13 -29.41
C SER A 171 2.25 -11.43 -29.87
N ALA A 172 0.96 -11.61 -29.61
CA ALA A 172 0.20 -12.78 -30.06
C ALA A 172 0.05 -12.81 -31.60
N LYS A 173 -0.22 -11.67 -32.22
CA LYS A 173 -0.26 -11.51 -33.69
C LYS A 173 1.10 -11.81 -34.30
N ARG A 174 2.20 -11.29 -33.72
CA ARG A 174 3.57 -11.59 -34.17
C ARG A 174 3.92 -13.06 -34.04
N LYS A 175 3.52 -13.73 -32.94
CA LYS A 175 3.71 -15.18 -32.76
C LYS A 175 2.90 -16.01 -33.77
N ALA A 176 1.66 -15.60 -34.01
CA ALA A 176 0.82 -16.26 -35.01
C ALA A 176 1.46 -16.18 -36.42
N LYS A 177 1.93 -15.00 -36.81
CA LYS A 177 2.66 -14.76 -38.07
C LYS A 177 3.93 -15.61 -38.12
N SER A 178 4.80 -15.48 -37.11
CA SER A 178 6.08 -16.22 -37.05
C SER A 178 5.89 -17.74 -37.01
N SER A 179 4.77 -18.26 -36.46
CA SER A 179 4.47 -19.68 -36.47
C SER A 179 4.15 -20.19 -37.87
N VAL A 180 3.42 -19.41 -38.68
CA VAL A 180 3.13 -19.71 -40.06
C VAL A 180 4.40 -19.61 -40.90
N GLU A 181 5.14 -18.51 -40.78
CA GLU A 181 6.42 -18.33 -41.48
C GLU A 181 7.36 -19.52 -41.23
N LYS A 182 7.54 -19.91 -39.96
CA LYS A 182 8.38 -21.06 -39.60
C LYS A 182 7.90 -22.34 -40.23
N LYS A 183 6.59 -22.63 -40.30
CA LYS A 183 6.00 -23.81 -40.93
C LYS A 183 6.40 -23.89 -42.41
N TYR A 184 6.31 -22.77 -43.14
CA TYR A 184 6.67 -22.70 -44.54
C TYR A 184 8.18 -22.85 -44.78
N PHE A 185 8.99 -22.15 -44.01
CA PHE A 185 10.45 -22.28 -44.07
C PHE A 185 10.94 -23.68 -43.72
N ASP A 186 10.37 -24.32 -42.65
CA ASP A 186 10.72 -25.70 -42.27
C ASP A 186 10.28 -26.73 -43.32
N ALA A 187 9.11 -26.53 -43.96
CA ALA A 187 8.63 -27.40 -45.04
C ALA A 187 9.52 -27.28 -46.28
N TYR A 188 9.82 -26.05 -46.70
CA TYR A 188 10.66 -25.82 -47.87
C TYR A 188 12.11 -26.29 -47.67
N ARG A 189 12.65 -26.14 -46.46
CA ARG A 189 13.98 -26.63 -46.07
C ARG A 189 14.07 -28.16 -46.14
N LYS A 190 13.02 -28.86 -45.78
CA LYS A 190 12.99 -30.34 -45.84
C LYS A 190 13.05 -30.88 -47.25
N THR A 191 12.49 -30.13 -48.22
CA THR A 191 12.38 -30.61 -49.63
C THR A 191 13.51 -30.11 -50.52
N ASN A 192 14.10 -28.93 -50.24
CA ASN A 192 14.88 -28.19 -51.25
C ASN A 192 16.24 -27.63 -50.77
N ALA A 193 16.67 -27.79 -49.53
CA ALA A 193 17.91 -27.15 -49.06
C ALA A 193 18.92 -28.13 -48.44
N LYS A 194 20.22 -27.95 -48.77
CA LYS A 194 21.36 -28.53 -48.05
C LYS A 194 21.57 -27.77 -46.72
N LYS A 195 22.20 -28.44 -45.75
CA LYS A 195 22.16 -28.10 -44.31
C LYS A 195 22.59 -26.69 -43.90
N ASP A 196 23.23 -25.87 -44.75
CA ASP A 196 23.83 -24.57 -44.41
C ASP A 196 23.53 -23.46 -45.45
N GLU A 197 22.55 -23.61 -46.33
CA GLU A 197 22.16 -22.59 -47.30
C GLU A 197 21.02 -21.68 -46.77
N GLU A 198 21.10 -20.39 -47.05
CA GLU A 198 20.03 -19.42 -46.75
C GLU A 198 18.81 -19.73 -47.61
N VAL A 199 17.67 -20.01 -46.96
CA VAL A 199 16.45 -20.46 -47.63
C VAL A 199 15.68 -19.28 -48.18
N ILE A 200 15.68 -19.09 -49.49
CA ILE A 200 14.86 -18.10 -50.19
C ILE A 200 13.61 -18.80 -50.73
N LEU A 201 12.43 -18.39 -50.27
CA LEU A 201 11.16 -18.95 -50.77
C LEU A 201 10.81 -18.33 -52.12
N PRO A 202 10.30 -19.14 -53.08
CA PRO A 202 9.72 -18.64 -54.34
C PRO A 202 8.56 -17.67 -54.07
N ASP A 203 8.36 -16.72 -54.98
CA ASP A 203 7.36 -15.65 -54.78
C ASP A 203 5.92 -16.19 -54.64
N GLU A 204 5.55 -17.26 -55.34
CA GLU A 204 4.25 -17.90 -55.20
C GLU A 204 4.05 -18.53 -53.80
N VAL A 205 5.06 -19.21 -53.27
CA VAL A 205 5.03 -19.82 -51.93
C VAL A 205 5.02 -18.73 -50.84
N LYS A 206 5.72 -17.63 -51.10
CA LYS A 206 5.76 -16.47 -50.22
C LYS A 206 4.40 -15.76 -50.15
N ALA A 207 3.70 -15.63 -51.28
CA ALA A 207 2.35 -15.07 -51.37
C ALA A 207 1.36 -15.91 -50.53
N GLN A 208 1.39 -17.26 -50.70
CA GLN A 208 0.56 -18.18 -49.91
C GLN A 208 0.88 -18.11 -48.40
N MET A 209 2.15 -18.02 -48.05
CA MET A 209 2.59 -17.84 -46.66
C MET A 209 2.07 -16.55 -46.06
N ASP A 210 2.16 -15.45 -46.80
CA ASP A 210 1.70 -14.14 -46.32
C ASP A 210 0.17 -14.10 -46.15
N GLU A 211 -0.59 -14.74 -47.04
CA GLU A 211 -2.05 -14.90 -46.94
C GLU A 211 -2.44 -15.74 -45.71
N GLU A 212 -1.80 -16.93 -45.52
CA GLU A 212 -2.05 -17.78 -44.34
C GLU A 212 -1.63 -17.06 -43.04
N ALA A 213 -0.54 -16.31 -43.06
CA ALA A 213 -0.08 -15.50 -41.95
C ALA A 213 -1.08 -14.35 -41.60
N ALA A 214 -1.62 -13.68 -42.63
CA ALA A 214 -2.65 -12.66 -42.43
C ALA A 214 -3.94 -13.27 -41.87
N ALA A 215 -4.38 -14.43 -42.37
CA ALA A 215 -5.52 -15.15 -41.82
C ALA A 215 -5.30 -15.62 -40.38
N ALA A 216 -4.10 -16.07 -40.03
CA ALA A 216 -3.74 -16.46 -38.68
C ALA A 216 -3.74 -15.26 -37.72
N VAL A 217 -3.24 -14.11 -38.18
CA VAL A 217 -3.28 -12.84 -37.42
C VAL A 217 -4.71 -12.35 -37.21
N ALA A 218 -5.60 -12.46 -38.19
CA ALA A 218 -7.01 -12.07 -38.08
C ALA A 218 -7.78 -12.95 -37.06
N LYS A 219 -7.38 -14.19 -36.87
CA LYS A 219 -7.98 -15.12 -35.89
C LYS A 219 -7.58 -14.80 -34.43
N VAL A 220 -6.57 -13.97 -34.21
CA VAL A 220 -6.16 -13.57 -32.84
C VAL A 220 -7.19 -12.61 -32.28
N LYS A 221 -8.11 -13.13 -31.48
CA LYS A 221 -9.15 -12.35 -30.77
C LYS A 221 -8.77 -12.14 -29.31
N PRO A 222 -9.23 -11.03 -28.68
CA PRO A 222 -9.12 -10.87 -27.22
C PRO A 222 -9.87 -12.02 -26.53
N CYS A 223 -9.15 -12.81 -25.76
CA CYS A 223 -9.72 -13.98 -25.12
C CYS A 223 -10.31 -13.63 -23.76
N ILE A 224 -11.59 -13.27 -23.70
CA ILE A 224 -12.37 -13.19 -22.45
C ILE A 224 -13.50 -14.20 -22.56
N GLY A 225 -13.16 -15.48 -22.47
CA GLY A 225 -14.14 -16.54 -22.33
C GLY A 225 -14.60 -16.63 -20.87
N GLU A 226 -15.79 -16.15 -20.56
CA GLU A 226 -16.30 -16.03 -19.18
C GLU A 226 -16.41 -17.36 -18.43
N GLY A 227 -16.65 -18.48 -19.13
CA GLY A 227 -16.82 -19.80 -18.53
C GLY A 227 -15.53 -20.48 -18.04
N ASN A 228 -14.35 -20.02 -18.45
CA ASN A 228 -13.09 -20.74 -18.29
C ASN A 228 -11.99 -19.93 -17.58
N LEU A 229 -12.34 -18.85 -16.89
CA LEU A 229 -11.37 -18.07 -16.13
C LEU A 229 -10.85 -18.87 -14.94
N ARG A 230 -9.57 -19.18 -14.95
CA ARG A 230 -8.93 -19.99 -13.90
C ARG A 230 -7.63 -19.36 -13.45
N ILE A 231 -7.31 -19.52 -12.18
CA ILE A 231 -5.95 -19.33 -11.67
C ILE A 231 -5.35 -20.72 -11.46
N VAL A 232 -4.18 -20.93 -12.01
CA VAL A 232 -3.47 -22.22 -11.97
C VAL A 232 -2.32 -22.11 -10.99
N TYR A 233 -2.20 -23.11 -10.12
CA TYR A 233 -1.04 -23.26 -9.24
C TYR A 233 -0.63 -24.74 -9.21
N GLU A 234 0.53 -25.04 -9.78
CA GLU A 234 1.00 -26.39 -10.05
C GLU A 234 -0.03 -27.16 -10.94
N LYS A 235 -0.58 -28.28 -10.47
CA LYS A 235 -1.58 -29.07 -11.20
C LYS A 235 -3.03 -28.70 -10.85
N HIS A 236 -3.23 -27.73 -9.92
CA HIS A 236 -4.57 -27.32 -9.49
C HIS A 236 -5.05 -26.11 -10.26
N GLU A 237 -6.30 -26.17 -10.69
CA GLU A 237 -7.00 -25.09 -11.40
C GLU A 237 -8.19 -24.60 -10.58
N PHE A 238 -8.18 -23.32 -10.19
CA PHE A 238 -9.23 -22.73 -9.38
C PHE A 238 -10.08 -21.81 -10.26
N LEU A 239 -11.38 -22.09 -10.34
CA LEU A 239 -12.32 -21.28 -11.11
C LEU A 239 -12.43 -19.87 -10.50
N VAL A 240 -12.24 -18.86 -11.33
CA VAL A 240 -12.39 -17.45 -10.98
C VAL A 240 -13.83 -17.02 -11.25
N LYS A 241 -14.47 -16.36 -10.27
CA LYS A 241 -15.84 -15.87 -10.38
C LYS A 241 -15.85 -14.38 -10.69
N LEU A 242 -16.52 -14.02 -11.77
CA LEU A 242 -16.91 -12.64 -12.06
C LEU A 242 -18.30 -12.32 -11.48
N ARG A 243 -18.56 -11.05 -11.29
CA ARG A 243 -19.91 -10.55 -11.02
C ARG A 243 -20.69 -10.48 -12.32
N ASN A 244 -22.03 -10.47 -12.22
CA ASN A 244 -22.89 -10.30 -13.38
C ASN A 244 -22.48 -9.07 -14.20
N SER A 245 -22.50 -9.19 -15.54
CA SER A 245 -22.18 -8.13 -16.51
C SER A 245 -22.94 -6.85 -16.27
N ASP A 246 -24.22 -6.96 -15.93
CA ASP A 246 -25.16 -5.84 -15.77
C ASP A 246 -24.84 -5.01 -14.52
N THR A 247 -24.01 -5.55 -13.61
CA THR A 247 -23.55 -4.79 -12.46
C THR A 247 -22.33 -3.94 -12.81
N GLN A 248 -22.26 -2.74 -12.27
CA GLN A 248 -21.07 -1.88 -12.41
C GLN A 248 -19.76 -2.60 -12.01
N THR A 249 -19.83 -3.49 -11.02
CA THR A 249 -18.66 -4.28 -10.60
C THR A 249 -18.30 -5.31 -11.65
N GLY A 250 -19.30 -5.98 -12.25
CA GLY A 250 -19.07 -6.96 -13.31
C GLY A 250 -18.51 -6.31 -14.58
N TRP A 251 -19.07 -5.20 -15.00
CA TRP A 251 -18.52 -4.39 -16.09
C TRP A 251 -17.07 -3.98 -15.81
N TYR A 252 -16.79 -3.41 -14.63
CA TYR A 252 -15.43 -3.03 -14.25
C TYR A 252 -14.44 -4.18 -14.27
N GLN A 253 -14.87 -5.38 -13.82
CA GLN A 253 -14.01 -6.56 -13.83
C GLN A 253 -13.64 -6.97 -15.26
N ARG A 254 -14.60 -6.94 -16.20
CA ARG A 254 -14.37 -7.27 -17.60
C ARG A 254 -13.47 -6.26 -18.30
N GLU A 255 -13.73 -4.97 -18.09
CA GLU A 255 -12.86 -3.91 -18.62
C GLU A 255 -11.44 -4.03 -18.07
N ALA A 256 -11.28 -4.31 -16.77
CA ALA A 256 -9.96 -4.53 -16.18
C ALA A 256 -9.25 -5.75 -16.78
N LEU A 257 -9.98 -6.79 -17.11
CA LEU A 257 -9.42 -8.00 -17.72
C LEU A 257 -8.96 -7.80 -19.17
N LYS A 258 -9.29 -6.72 -19.84
CA LYS A 258 -8.70 -6.33 -21.13
C LYS A 258 -7.23 -5.92 -21.00
N CYS A 259 -6.78 -5.57 -19.79
CA CYS A 259 -5.39 -5.22 -19.51
C CYS A 259 -4.52 -6.47 -19.34
N GLY A 260 -3.23 -6.38 -19.71
CA GLY A 260 -2.27 -7.49 -19.59
C GLY A 260 -2.02 -7.89 -18.14
N VAL A 261 -1.92 -9.20 -17.93
CA VAL A 261 -1.61 -9.78 -16.63
C VAL A 261 -0.11 -9.90 -16.47
N LYS A 262 0.51 -9.08 -15.62
CA LYS A 262 1.94 -9.17 -15.31
C LYS A 262 2.26 -10.43 -14.52
N TYR A 263 1.52 -10.67 -13.44
CA TYR A 263 1.64 -11.84 -12.59
C TYR A 263 0.42 -11.97 -11.67
N CYS A 264 0.27 -13.15 -11.09
CA CYS A 264 -0.85 -13.48 -10.24
C CYS A 264 -0.43 -13.80 -8.80
N ARG A 265 -1.39 -13.69 -7.90
CA ARG A 265 -1.28 -14.09 -6.50
C ARG A 265 -2.53 -14.84 -6.09
N ILE A 266 -2.36 -15.85 -5.23
CA ILE A 266 -3.47 -16.41 -4.46
C ILE A 266 -3.40 -15.80 -3.06
N VAL A 267 -4.48 -15.15 -2.66
CA VAL A 267 -4.60 -14.50 -1.35
C VAL A 267 -5.73 -15.12 -0.57
N ARG A 268 -5.50 -15.38 0.70
CA ARG A 268 -6.55 -15.81 1.62
C ARG A 268 -6.90 -14.72 2.61
N SER A 269 -8.19 -14.62 2.96
CA SER A 269 -8.69 -13.69 3.97
C SER A 269 -9.67 -14.41 4.89
N TRP A 270 -9.55 -14.19 6.18
CA TRP A 270 -10.53 -14.70 7.14
C TRP A 270 -11.81 -13.88 7.05
N VAL A 271 -12.92 -14.53 6.69
CA VAL A 271 -14.23 -13.87 6.52
C VAL A 271 -15.28 -14.67 7.31
N GLY A 272 -15.84 -14.03 8.33
CA GLY A 272 -16.75 -14.74 9.26
C GLY A 272 -16.02 -15.85 10.02
N THR A 273 -16.29 -17.10 9.67
CA THR A 273 -15.79 -18.30 10.36
C THR A 273 -14.78 -19.11 9.55
N LYS A 274 -14.49 -18.72 8.30
CA LYS A 274 -13.64 -19.50 7.40
C LYS A 274 -12.69 -18.66 6.56
N TRP A 275 -11.67 -19.30 6.02
CA TRP A 275 -10.83 -18.72 4.99
C TRP A 275 -11.61 -18.61 3.68
N LYS A 276 -11.51 -17.44 3.03
CA LYS A 276 -11.91 -17.23 1.63
C LYS A 276 -10.67 -16.92 0.81
N TYR A 277 -10.65 -17.45 -0.39
CA TYR A 277 -9.52 -17.36 -1.30
C TYR A 277 -9.85 -16.46 -2.49
N TYR A 278 -8.85 -15.73 -2.94
CA TYR A 278 -8.98 -14.75 -4.01
C TYR A 278 -7.79 -14.84 -4.96
N ALA A 279 -8.06 -14.71 -6.25
CA ALA A 279 -7.06 -14.39 -7.25
C ALA A 279 -6.81 -12.88 -7.23
N GLN A 280 -5.58 -12.47 -7.06
CA GLN A 280 -5.14 -11.10 -7.30
C GLN A 280 -4.32 -11.06 -8.58
N LEU A 281 -4.87 -10.43 -9.61
CA LEU A 281 -4.21 -10.19 -10.87
C LEU A 281 -3.54 -8.81 -10.80
N VAL A 282 -2.24 -8.76 -11.03
CA VAL A 282 -1.51 -7.51 -11.18
C VAL A 282 -1.50 -7.19 -12.66
N LEU A 283 -2.28 -6.18 -13.03
CA LEU A 283 -2.58 -5.79 -14.41
C LEU A 283 -1.74 -4.57 -14.82
N GLU A 284 -1.46 -4.44 -16.11
CA GLU A 284 -0.74 -3.33 -16.68
C GLU A 284 -1.61 -2.08 -16.80
N GLY A 285 -0.99 -0.91 -16.70
CA GLY A 285 -1.65 0.38 -16.87
C GLY A 285 -2.45 0.85 -15.67
N TYR A 286 -3.50 1.60 -15.94
CA TYR A 286 -4.43 2.16 -14.97
C TYR A 286 -5.73 1.37 -14.87
N PRO A 287 -6.40 1.38 -13.71
CA PRO A 287 -7.71 0.73 -13.57
C PRO A 287 -8.75 1.41 -14.49
N PRO A 288 -9.77 0.69 -15.02
CA PRO A 288 -10.81 1.26 -15.90
C PRO A 288 -11.53 2.46 -15.27
N ILE A 289 -11.92 3.44 -16.07
CA ILE A 289 -12.74 4.57 -15.62
C ILE A 289 -14.17 4.07 -15.46
N LYS A 290 -14.77 4.31 -14.30
CA LYS A 290 -16.17 4.00 -14.09
C LYS A 290 -17.02 5.06 -14.78
N CYS A 291 -17.84 4.62 -15.72
CA CYS A 291 -18.78 5.45 -16.44
C CYS A 291 -20.22 5.17 -16.00
N ASP A 292 -21.12 6.08 -16.28
CA ASP A 292 -22.58 5.88 -16.22
C ASP A 292 -23.09 5.10 -17.45
N SER A 293 -24.41 4.97 -17.60
CA SER A 293 -25.05 4.30 -18.73
C SER A 293 -24.74 4.96 -20.09
N ASN A 294 -24.41 6.25 -20.08
CA ASN A 294 -24.15 7.05 -21.27
C ASN A 294 -22.63 7.11 -21.63
N GLY A 295 -21.79 6.35 -20.92
CA GLY A 295 -20.35 6.36 -21.13
C GLY A 295 -19.63 7.56 -20.51
N VAL A 296 -20.33 8.43 -19.78
CA VAL A 296 -19.74 9.59 -19.11
C VAL A 296 -19.08 9.16 -17.80
N ALA A 297 -17.88 9.68 -17.53
CA ALA A 297 -17.17 9.36 -16.31
C ALA A 297 -17.98 9.77 -15.05
N LYS A 298 -18.25 8.81 -14.17
CA LYS A 298 -19.00 9.05 -12.91
C LYS A 298 -18.34 10.04 -11.96
N HIS A 299 -17.02 10.21 -12.11
CA HIS A 299 -16.21 11.11 -11.29
C HIS A 299 -15.44 12.03 -12.22
N PRO A 300 -16.01 13.19 -12.60
CA PRO A 300 -15.35 14.16 -13.44
C PRO A 300 -14.12 14.71 -12.70
N VAL A 301 -13.06 15.00 -13.45
CA VAL A 301 -11.81 15.55 -12.92
C VAL A 301 -11.61 16.92 -13.51
N LYS A 302 -11.42 17.92 -12.65
CA LYS A 302 -11.05 19.28 -13.06
C LYS A 302 -9.54 19.44 -13.01
N GLN A 303 -9.04 20.29 -13.89
CA GLN A 303 -7.65 20.75 -13.83
C GLN A 303 -7.54 21.87 -12.79
N GLY A 304 -6.41 21.95 -12.14
CA GLY A 304 -6.11 23.03 -11.21
C GLY A 304 -5.48 22.55 -9.91
N ARG A 305 -5.09 23.53 -9.11
CA ARG A 305 -4.40 23.30 -7.84
C ARG A 305 -5.37 23.30 -6.68
N VAL A 306 -5.13 22.44 -5.71
CA VAL A 306 -5.86 22.35 -4.43
C VAL A 306 -4.83 22.32 -3.30
N GLY A 307 -4.93 23.25 -2.37
CA GLY A 307 -4.15 23.21 -1.12
C GLY A 307 -4.85 22.34 -0.08
N ILE A 308 -4.11 21.50 0.63
CA ILE A 308 -4.67 20.55 1.59
C ILE A 308 -3.85 20.56 2.89
N ASP A 309 -4.49 20.86 4.00
CA ASP A 309 -3.96 20.64 5.35
C ASP A 309 -4.56 19.35 5.93
N ILE A 310 -3.72 18.35 6.18
CA ILE A 310 -4.14 17.04 6.69
C ILE A 310 -3.72 16.85 8.13
N GLY A 311 -4.67 16.89 9.03
CA GLY A 311 -4.50 16.55 10.42
C GLY A 311 -4.48 15.04 10.69
N THR A 312 -4.66 14.66 11.95
CA THR A 312 -4.74 13.24 12.36
C THR A 312 -6.13 12.65 12.25
N GLN A 313 -7.19 13.46 12.15
CA GLN A 313 -8.59 13.07 12.06
C GLN A 313 -9.37 13.87 11.01
N THR A 314 -8.89 15.01 10.62
CA THR A 314 -9.55 15.97 9.71
C THR A 314 -8.64 16.30 8.55
N THR A 315 -9.22 16.76 7.47
CA THR A 315 -8.53 17.39 6.35
C THR A 315 -9.28 18.66 5.98
N ALA A 316 -8.56 19.76 5.89
CA ALA A 316 -9.05 21.00 5.29
C ALA A 316 -8.51 21.09 3.87
N PHE A 317 -9.31 21.55 2.92
CA PHE A 317 -8.88 21.75 1.56
C PHE A 317 -9.48 23.02 0.96
N CYS A 318 -8.71 23.61 0.07
CA CYS A 318 -9.08 24.86 -0.57
C CYS A 318 -8.68 24.86 -2.04
N SER A 319 -9.60 25.29 -2.89
CA SER A 319 -9.36 25.63 -4.30
C SER A 319 -9.99 26.98 -4.59
N LYS A 320 -9.99 27.44 -5.85
CA LYS A 320 -10.64 28.72 -6.21
C LYS A 320 -12.12 28.79 -5.81
N ASN A 321 -12.84 27.67 -5.88
CA ASN A 321 -14.31 27.62 -5.75
C ASN A 321 -14.80 26.84 -4.53
N VAL A 322 -13.90 26.33 -3.70
CA VAL A 322 -14.26 25.57 -2.50
C VAL A 322 -13.23 25.82 -1.40
N CYS A 323 -13.71 25.96 -0.18
CA CYS A 323 -12.93 25.87 1.04
C CYS A 323 -13.72 25.06 2.04
N ASP A 324 -13.26 23.87 2.37
CA ASP A 324 -14.01 22.94 3.21
C ASP A 324 -13.11 22.24 4.23
N LEU A 325 -13.74 21.68 5.26
CA LEU A 325 -13.11 20.89 6.31
C LEU A 325 -13.92 19.63 6.55
N ARG A 326 -13.29 18.49 6.37
CA ARG A 326 -13.91 17.16 6.48
C ARG A 326 -13.24 16.30 7.53
N VAL A 327 -14.02 15.44 8.14
CA VAL A 327 -13.51 14.36 8.99
C VAL A 327 -13.01 13.22 8.10
N LEU A 328 -11.78 12.77 8.35
CA LEU A 328 -11.23 11.61 7.67
C LEU A 328 -11.89 10.32 8.18
N ALA A 329 -12.52 9.57 7.30
CA ALA A 329 -13.21 8.33 7.60
C ALA A 329 -14.28 8.48 8.72
N PRO A 330 -15.33 9.32 8.51
CA PRO A 330 -16.34 9.63 9.51
C PRO A 330 -17.11 8.39 9.97
N SER A 331 -17.50 7.47 9.07
CA SER A 331 -18.17 6.22 9.47
C SER A 331 -17.26 5.32 10.29
N ALA A 332 -15.95 5.25 9.97
CA ALA A 332 -15.01 4.50 10.79
C ALA A 332 -14.89 5.09 12.21
N ILE A 333 -15.15 6.40 12.37
CA ILE A 333 -15.18 7.07 13.66
C ILE A 333 -16.53 6.91 14.35
N ALA A 334 -17.64 7.03 13.63
CA ALA A 334 -18.99 6.82 14.14
C ALA A 334 -19.18 5.35 14.58
N GLU A 335 -18.77 4.40 13.77
CA GLU A 335 -18.69 2.98 14.10
C GLU A 335 -17.79 2.73 15.33
N ALA A 336 -16.77 3.57 15.51
CA ALA A 336 -15.89 3.54 16.69
C ALA A 336 -16.59 3.98 17.98
N ARG A 337 -17.65 4.77 17.92
CA ARG A 337 -18.42 5.19 19.10
C ARG A 337 -19.56 4.23 19.43
N ASN A 338 -20.25 3.69 18.42
CA ASN A 338 -21.53 3.01 18.61
C ASN A 338 -21.60 1.56 18.12
N GLY A 339 -20.60 1.04 17.41
CA GLY A 339 -20.67 -0.26 16.75
C GLY A 339 -19.40 -1.12 16.88
N LEU A 340 -18.75 -1.40 15.74
CA LEU A 340 -17.63 -2.35 15.60
C LEU A 340 -16.49 -2.13 16.60
N THR A 341 -16.19 -0.88 16.97
CA THR A 341 -15.08 -0.60 17.90
C THR A 341 -15.43 -0.92 19.34
N LYS A 342 -16.69 -0.72 19.77
CA LYS A 342 -17.12 -1.18 21.10
C LYS A 342 -17.04 -2.70 21.17
N GLU A 343 -17.47 -3.38 20.11
CA GLU A 343 -17.37 -4.84 20.03
C GLU A 343 -15.91 -5.31 19.96
N ILE A 344 -15.06 -4.67 19.19
CA ILE A 344 -13.61 -4.93 19.16
C ILE A 344 -13.01 -4.77 20.56
N ALA A 345 -13.35 -3.69 21.26
CA ALA A 345 -12.84 -3.45 22.62
C ALA A 345 -13.35 -4.52 23.62
N ARG A 346 -14.62 -4.95 23.50
CA ARG A 346 -15.20 -6.03 24.30
C ARG A 346 -14.45 -7.35 24.08
N ILE A 347 -14.26 -7.73 22.82
CA ILE A 347 -13.53 -8.95 22.45
C ILE A 347 -12.09 -8.90 22.96
N MET A 348 -11.41 -7.77 22.82
CA MET A 348 -10.05 -7.62 23.33
C MET A 348 -9.97 -7.80 24.84
N ARG A 349 -10.96 -7.30 25.62
CA ARG A 349 -11.05 -7.54 27.07
C ARG A 349 -11.28 -9.01 27.39
N GLN A 350 -12.19 -9.68 26.67
CA GLN A 350 -12.45 -11.11 26.83
C GLN A 350 -11.21 -11.96 26.51
N MET A 351 -10.47 -11.61 25.44
CA MET A 351 -9.21 -12.26 25.09
C MET A 351 -8.14 -12.04 26.17
N ASP A 352 -8.07 -10.83 26.73
CA ASP A 352 -7.11 -10.53 27.80
C ASP A 352 -7.43 -11.29 29.10
N SER A 353 -8.71 -11.36 29.47
CA SER A 353 -9.19 -12.18 30.59
C SER A 353 -8.86 -13.67 30.40
N SER A 354 -9.20 -14.25 29.24
CA SER A 354 -8.86 -15.63 28.89
C SER A 354 -7.35 -15.90 28.93
N ARG A 355 -6.54 -14.95 28.45
CA ARG A 355 -5.08 -15.05 28.48
C ARG A 355 -4.54 -15.06 29.92
N ARG A 356 -5.11 -14.23 30.81
CA ARG A 356 -4.72 -14.21 32.23
C ARG A 356 -5.06 -15.49 32.91
N ALA A 357 -6.28 -15.99 32.73
CA ALA A 357 -6.73 -17.26 33.32
C ALA A 357 -5.84 -18.45 32.91
N MET A 358 -5.42 -18.50 31.64
CA MET A 358 -4.56 -19.58 31.15
C MET A 358 -3.07 -19.43 31.51
N ASN A 359 -2.65 -18.28 32.05
CA ASN A 359 -1.23 -17.99 32.31
C ASN A 359 -1.05 -17.14 33.57
N PRO A 360 -1.60 -17.53 34.73
CA PRO A 360 -1.56 -16.72 35.96
C PRO A 360 -0.12 -16.41 36.40
N GLN A 361 0.81 -17.34 36.15
CA GLN A 361 2.23 -17.20 36.50
C GLN A 361 2.90 -15.96 35.86
N TYR A 362 2.36 -15.43 34.77
CA TYR A 362 2.93 -14.26 34.05
C TYR A 362 2.29 -12.94 34.43
N PHE A 363 1.34 -12.90 35.37
CA PHE A 363 0.65 -11.68 35.77
C PHE A 363 0.87 -11.38 37.26
N ASN A 364 0.95 -10.09 37.59
CA ASN A 364 0.90 -9.59 38.97
C ASN A 364 -0.56 -9.57 39.46
N GLU A 365 -0.79 -9.44 40.76
CA GLU A 365 -2.13 -9.31 41.37
C GLU A 365 -2.97 -8.18 40.75
N ASN A 366 -2.35 -7.06 40.43
CA ASN A 366 -2.99 -5.93 39.74
C ASN A 366 -3.25 -6.18 38.24
N GLY A 367 -3.08 -7.42 37.73
CA GLY A 367 -3.33 -7.82 36.35
C GLY A 367 -2.32 -7.33 35.34
N THR A 368 -1.22 -6.70 35.75
CA THR A 368 -0.13 -6.31 34.85
C THR A 368 0.80 -7.48 34.58
N VAL A 369 1.40 -7.51 33.36
CA VAL A 369 2.33 -8.58 32.99
C VAL A 369 3.62 -8.46 33.78
N LYS A 370 4.00 -9.51 34.55
CA LYS A 370 5.26 -9.59 35.30
C LYS A 370 6.46 -9.32 34.41
N ARG A 371 7.41 -8.56 34.88
CA ARG A 371 8.68 -8.35 34.19
C ARG A 371 9.59 -9.56 34.47
N LEU A 372 9.87 -10.37 33.45
CA LEU A 372 10.78 -11.50 33.60
C LEU A 372 12.21 -10.98 33.80
N LYS A 373 12.89 -11.51 34.83
CA LYS A 373 14.32 -11.26 35.07
C LYS A 373 15.14 -11.91 33.96
N ARG A 374 16.33 -11.39 33.72
CA ARG A 374 17.29 -12.07 32.83
C ARG A 374 17.87 -13.28 33.58
N LYS A 375 17.99 -14.43 32.90
CA LYS A 375 18.66 -15.61 33.43
C LYS A 375 19.95 -15.81 32.60
N ASN A 376 21.10 -15.86 33.25
CA ASN A 376 22.42 -15.97 32.59
C ASN A 376 22.62 -14.90 31.48
N GLY A 377 22.27 -13.65 31.75
CA GLY A 377 22.37 -12.55 30.77
C GLY A 377 21.32 -12.57 29.65
N HIS A 378 20.57 -13.66 29.48
CA HIS A 378 19.59 -13.83 28.42
C HIS A 378 18.18 -13.43 28.86
N ARG A 379 17.45 -12.79 27.92
CA ARG A 379 16.05 -12.44 28.15
C ARG A 379 15.19 -13.70 28.09
N GLN A 380 14.47 -14.00 29.17
CA GLN A 380 13.51 -15.11 29.18
C GLN A 380 12.33 -14.85 28.24
N ILE A 381 11.90 -15.91 27.55
CA ILE A 381 10.75 -15.91 26.64
C ILE A 381 9.55 -16.48 27.40
N ARG A 382 8.38 -15.82 27.26
CA ARG A 382 7.10 -16.33 27.78
C ARG A 382 6.49 -17.30 26.79
N HIS A 383 6.17 -18.49 27.23
CA HIS A 383 5.37 -19.44 26.47
C HIS A 383 3.91 -19.27 26.88
N TRP A 384 3.13 -18.61 26.01
CA TRP A 384 1.74 -18.30 26.26
C TRP A 384 0.84 -19.49 25.87
N ASN A 385 0.01 -19.93 26.81
CA ASN A 385 -1.06 -20.89 26.57
C ASN A 385 -2.35 -20.13 26.22
N TYR A 386 -3.09 -20.64 25.26
CA TYR A 386 -4.33 -20.03 24.80
C TYR A 386 -5.45 -21.07 24.73
N SER A 387 -6.63 -20.70 25.21
CA SER A 387 -7.83 -21.55 25.15
C SER A 387 -8.40 -21.58 23.72
N LYS A 388 -9.24 -22.61 23.43
CA LYS A 388 -10.02 -22.67 22.18
C LYS A 388 -10.87 -21.40 21.99
N ASN A 389 -11.49 -20.90 23.08
CA ASN A 389 -12.27 -19.66 23.05
C ASN A 389 -11.43 -18.43 22.67
N TYR A 390 -10.18 -18.34 23.15
CA TYR A 390 -9.26 -17.27 22.75
C TYR A 390 -9.07 -17.23 21.23
N TYR A 391 -8.87 -18.38 20.60
CA TYR A 391 -8.71 -18.46 19.14
C TYR A 391 -10.00 -18.09 18.39
N ARG A 392 -11.17 -18.52 18.88
CA ARG A 392 -12.47 -18.11 18.32
C ARG A 392 -12.64 -16.58 18.37
N LEU A 393 -12.32 -15.96 19.50
CA LEU A 393 -12.35 -14.50 19.66
C LEU A 393 -11.33 -13.79 18.77
N LEU A 394 -10.14 -14.36 18.59
CA LEU A 394 -9.11 -13.83 17.70
C LEU A 394 -9.59 -13.81 16.23
N HIS A 395 -10.26 -14.85 15.79
CA HIS A 395 -10.83 -14.89 14.44
C HIS A 395 -11.94 -13.85 14.26
N LYS A 396 -12.84 -13.72 15.25
CA LYS A 396 -13.87 -12.66 15.24
C LYS A 396 -13.26 -11.27 15.21
N LEU A 397 -12.23 -11.02 16.01
CA LEU A 397 -11.49 -9.76 16.01
C LEU A 397 -10.87 -9.43 14.65
N ARG A 398 -10.35 -10.42 13.94
CA ARG A 398 -9.79 -10.26 12.58
C ARG A 398 -10.85 -9.82 11.58
N ASP A 399 -12.02 -10.48 11.60
CA ASP A 399 -13.11 -10.12 10.67
C ASP A 399 -13.64 -8.70 10.93
N LEU A 400 -13.80 -8.30 12.18
CA LEU A 400 -14.22 -6.95 12.55
C LEU A 400 -13.20 -5.89 12.10
N ASN A 401 -11.91 -6.14 12.31
CA ASN A 401 -10.86 -5.23 11.84
C ASN A 401 -10.81 -5.16 10.30
N ARG A 402 -11.07 -6.27 9.59
CA ARG A 402 -11.18 -6.29 8.13
C ARG A 402 -12.33 -5.42 7.65
N LYS A 403 -13.52 -5.54 8.28
CA LYS A 403 -14.69 -4.71 7.96
C LYS A 403 -14.38 -3.23 8.16
N LEU A 404 -13.81 -2.86 9.32
CA LEU A 404 -13.43 -1.48 9.62
C LEU A 404 -12.42 -0.91 8.62
N ALA A 405 -11.44 -1.71 8.21
CA ALA A 405 -10.46 -1.30 7.22
C ALA A 405 -11.08 -1.10 5.82
N ALA A 406 -12.08 -1.92 5.46
CA ALA A 406 -12.79 -1.80 4.20
C ALA A 406 -13.63 -0.51 4.13
N VAL A 407 -14.41 -0.21 5.18
CA VAL A 407 -15.20 1.03 5.28
C VAL A 407 -14.29 2.24 5.17
N ARG A 408 -13.24 2.32 5.98
CA ARG A 408 -12.28 3.42 5.95
C ARG A 408 -11.66 3.63 4.55
N LYS A 409 -11.29 2.52 3.89
CA LYS A 409 -10.70 2.59 2.54
C LYS A 409 -11.71 3.13 1.53
N MET A 410 -12.96 2.71 1.62
CA MET A 410 -14.06 3.19 0.76
C MET A 410 -14.26 4.70 0.92
N GLU A 411 -14.32 5.21 2.14
CA GLU A 411 -14.49 6.64 2.43
C GLU A 411 -13.32 7.47 1.90
N HIS A 412 -12.08 6.97 1.99
CA HIS A 412 -10.94 7.63 1.37
C HIS A 412 -11.03 7.69 -0.15
N TYR A 413 -11.61 6.68 -0.80
CA TYR A 413 -11.86 6.73 -2.24
C TYR A 413 -12.95 7.74 -2.60
N ILE A 414 -14.01 7.85 -1.79
CA ILE A 414 -15.10 8.83 -1.98
C ILE A 414 -14.51 10.25 -1.86
N LEU A 415 -13.81 10.56 -0.78
CA LEU A 415 -13.21 11.87 -0.57
C LEU A 415 -12.16 12.21 -1.65
N ALA A 416 -11.36 11.24 -2.09
CA ALA A 416 -10.41 11.47 -3.16
C ALA A 416 -11.08 11.73 -4.53
N ASN A 417 -12.25 11.12 -4.80
CA ASN A 417 -13.05 11.43 -5.98
C ASN A 417 -13.62 12.86 -5.89
N GLU A 418 -14.14 13.25 -4.72
CA GLU A 418 -14.64 14.61 -4.48
C GLU A 418 -13.54 15.64 -4.73
N LEU A 419 -12.35 15.45 -4.14
CA LEU A 419 -11.23 16.38 -4.34
C LEU A 419 -10.81 16.54 -5.81
N LEU A 420 -10.88 15.48 -6.60
CA LEU A 420 -10.59 15.53 -8.03
C LEU A 420 -11.59 16.39 -8.83
N THR A 421 -12.79 16.61 -8.32
CA THR A 421 -13.75 17.56 -8.94
C THR A 421 -13.34 19.02 -8.75
N HIS A 422 -12.39 19.30 -7.86
CA HIS A 422 -11.91 20.64 -7.55
C HIS A 422 -10.52 20.94 -8.16
N GLY A 423 -9.77 19.91 -8.55
CA GLY A 423 -8.46 20.02 -9.18
C GLY A 423 -7.72 18.69 -9.21
N ASN A 424 -6.58 18.63 -9.89
CA ASN A 424 -5.75 17.43 -10.03
C ASN A 424 -4.32 17.60 -9.50
N GLU A 425 -3.90 18.82 -9.15
CA GLU A 425 -2.61 19.10 -8.50
C GLU A 425 -2.84 19.43 -7.02
N PHE A 426 -2.39 18.57 -6.12
CA PHE A 426 -2.63 18.68 -4.69
C PHE A 426 -1.35 19.05 -3.95
N ILE A 427 -1.36 20.18 -3.23
CA ILE A 427 -0.25 20.61 -2.38
C ILE A 427 -0.55 20.21 -0.93
N VAL A 428 0.32 19.40 -0.32
CA VAL A 428 0.14 18.89 1.05
C VAL A 428 1.42 19.05 1.86
N GLU A 429 1.31 19.33 3.16
CA GLU A 429 2.47 19.28 4.06
C GLU A 429 2.98 17.85 4.28
N ASP A 430 4.31 17.66 4.27
CA ASP A 430 4.93 16.34 4.50
C ASP A 430 4.95 15.99 5.99
N MET A 431 3.87 15.37 6.45
CA MET A 431 3.68 14.99 7.85
C MET A 431 4.27 13.61 8.18
N ASN A 432 5.15 13.57 9.19
CA ASN A 432 5.71 12.30 9.67
C ASN A 432 4.75 11.59 10.63
N TYR A 433 3.72 10.92 10.07
CA TYR A 433 2.74 10.16 10.87
C TYR A 433 3.36 9.05 11.72
N LYS A 434 4.49 8.47 11.29
CA LYS A 434 5.22 7.45 12.07
C LYS A 434 5.81 8.05 13.35
N ALA A 435 6.31 9.27 13.30
CA ALA A 435 6.79 10.00 14.47
C ALA A 435 5.65 10.39 15.41
N LEU A 436 4.51 10.84 14.86
CA LEU A 436 3.31 11.20 15.65
C LEU A 436 2.69 10.00 16.39
N GLN A 437 2.83 8.79 15.88
CA GLN A 437 2.37 7.56 16.53
C GLN A 437 3.25 7.11 17.70
N LYS A 438 4.46 7.63 17.85
CA LYS A 438 5.37 7.22 18.93
C LYS A 438 4.76 7.53 20.29
N ARG A 439 4.93 6.60 21.22
CA ARG A 439 4.57 6.81 22.62
C ARG A 439 5.55 7.81 23.27
N SER A 440 5.05 8.63 24.17
CA SER A 440 5.91 9.47 25.01
C SER A 440 6.89 8.60 25.80
N LYS A 441 8.14 9.02 25.87
CA LYS A 441 9.15 8.33 26.70
C LYS A 441 8.91 8.60 28.19
N LYS A 442 8.61 9.86 28.55
CA LYS A 442 8.36 10.30 29.94
C LYS A 442 6.87 10.17 30.28
N THR A 443 6.56 9.74 31.49
CA THR A 443 5.22 9.81 32.07
C THR A 443 5.00 11.23 32.59
N LYS A 444 3.94 11.90 32.13
CA LYS A 444 3.49 13.19 32.69
C LYS A 444 2.30 12.91 33.59
N ILE A 445 2.26 13.56 34.73
CA ILE A 445 1.14 13.52 35.68
C ILE A 445 0.27 14.73 35.43
N ASN A 446 -1.04 14.57 35.43
CA ASN A 446 -1.99 15.67 35.35
C ASN A 446 -1.99 16.40 36.73
N PRO A 447 -1.63 17.68 36.79
CA PRO A 447 -1.52 18.39 38.09
C PRO A 447 -2.87 18.52 38.79
N LYS A 448 -4.00 18.51 38.04
CA LYS A 448 -5.35 18.66 38.62
C LYS A 448 -5.91 17.35 39.17
N THR A 449 -5.56 16.21 38.58
CA THR A 449 -6.19 14.89 38.90
C THR A 449 -5.22 13.87 39.48
N GLY A 450 -3.93 14.19 39.60
CA GLY A 450 -2.87 13.27 40.06
C GLY A 450 -2.66 12.03 39.16
N ARG A 451 -3.43 11.87 38.08
CA ARG A 451 -3.37 10.71 37.20
C ARG A 451 -2.31 10.84 36.12
N ALA A 452 -1.67 9.72 35.78
CA ALA A 452 -0.71 9.68 34.69
C ALA A 452 -1.40 9.90 33.34
N HIS A 453 -0.88 10.83 32.53
CA HIS A 453 -1.31 11.02 31.15
C HIS A 453 -0.99 9.79 30.30
N SER A 454 -1.88 9.49 29.35
CA SER A 454 -1.63 8.42 28.38
C SER A 454 -0.33 8.66 27.61
N LYS A 455 0.54 7.66 27.57
CA LYS A 455 1.75 7.69 26.71
C LYS A 455 1.44 7.63 25.23
N LYS A 456 0.21 7.23 24.84
CA LYS A 456 -0.27 7.26 23.46
C LYS A 456 -0.77 8.67 23.15
N ARG A 457 -0.13 9.36 22.21
CA ARG A 457 -0.58 10.67 21.71
C ARG A 457 -1.61 10.48 20.59
N PHE A 458 -1.17 10.56 19.35
CA PHE A 458 -2.04 10.51 18.15
C PHE A 458 -2.21 9.11 17.56
N GLY A 459 -1.59 8.07 18.11
CA GLY A 459 -1.58 6.73 17.52
C GLY A 459 -2.97 6.11 17.35
N LYS A 460 -3.95 6.49 18.20
CA LYS A 460 -5.33 6.00 18.09
C LYS A 460 -6.07 6.66 16.92
N SER A 461 -5.99 7.99 16.81
CA SER A 461 -6.61 8.74 15.72
C SER A 461 -5.99 8.41 14.36
N ILE A 462 -4.66 8.40 14.26
CA ILE A 462 -3.94 8.01 13.04
C ILE A 462 -4.27 6.57 12.64
N GLY A 463 -4.36 5.64 13.60
CA GLY A 463 -4.73 4.25 13.33
C GLY A 463 -6.19 4.10 12.85
N ARG A 464 -7.10 4.96 13.27
CA ARG A 464 -8.50 4.98 12.83
C ARG A 464 -8.65 5.64 11.47
N CYS A 465 -8.13 6.85 11.32
CA CYS A 465 -8.35 7.70 10.15
C CYS A 465 -7.37 7.43 9.01
N ALA A 466 -6.21 6.83 9.29
CA ALA A 466 -5.17 6.47 8.31
C ALA A 466 -4.85 7.59 7.27
N PRO A 467 -4.46 8.80 7.69
CA PRO A 467 -4.24 9.92 6.77
C PRO A 467 -3.18 9.63 5.70
N ALA A 468 -2.13 8.89 6.03
CA ALA A 468 -1.11 8.47 5.06
C ALA A 468 -1.68 7.58 3.94
N MET A 469 -2.69 6.74 4.24
CA MET A 469 -3.38 5.93 3.23
C MET A 469 -4.23 6.81 2.32
N PHE A 470 -4.90 7.83 2.87
CA PHE A 470 -5.64 8.80 2.08
C PHE A 470 -4.75 9.53 1.07
N ILE A 471 -3.59 10.08 1.51
CA ILE A 471 -2.62 10.71 0.61
C ILE A 471 -2.16 9.77 -0.50
N SER A 472 -1.90 8.50 -0.17
CA SER A 472 -1.50 7.50 -1.16
C SER A 472 -2.59 7.22 -2.18
N ILE A 473 -3.85 7.11 -1.75
CA ILE A 473 -5.02 6.93 -2.64
C ILE A 473 -5.19 8.15 -3.55
N LEU A 474 -5.14 9.35 -2.98
CA LEU A 474 -5.26 10.60 -3.71
C LEU A 474 -4.17 10.71 -4.79
N GLY A 475 -2.91 10.43 -4.42
CA GLY A 475 -1.79 10.45 -5.36
C GLY A 475 -1.94 9.45 -6.51
N GLN A 476 -2.36 8.22 -6.23
CA GLN A 476 -2.62 7.21 -7.27
C GLN A 476 -3.75 7.63 -8.22
N LYS A 477 -4.79 8.28 -7.69
CA LYS A 477 -5.89 8.78 -8.51
C LYS A 477 -5.49 10.01 -9.32
N ALA A 478 -4.81 10.98 -8.72
CA ALA A 478 -4.33 12.18 -9.41
C ALA A 478 -3.41 11.82 -10.58
N SER A 479 -2.43 10.95 -10.36
CA SER A 479 -1.47 10.52 -11.39
C SER A 479 -2.14 9.90 -12.61
N ARG A 480 -3.29 9.25 -12.44
CA ARG A 480 -4.06 8.69 -13.55
C ARG A 480 -4.59 9.75 -14.52
N TYR A 481 -4.83 10.97 -14.04
CA TYR A 481 -5.37 12.09 -14.79
C TYR A 481 -4.31 13.17 -15.06
N GLY A 482 -3.04 12.77 -15.10
CA GLY A 482 -1.91 13.68 -15.35
C GLY A 482 -1.61 14.65 -14.22
N GLY A 483 -2.27 14.48 -13.06
CA GLY A 483 -2.06 15.30 -11.87
C GLY A 483 -1.06 14.69 -10.89
N SER A 484 -0.89 15.33 -9.74
CA SER A 484 0.07 14.91 -8.73
C SER A 484 -0.31 15.33 -7.31
N VAL A 485 0.32 14.67 -6.32
CA VAL A 485 0.34 15.13 -4.93
C VAL A 485 1.77 15.57 -4.61
N ILE A 486 1.94 16.86 -4.42
CA ILE A 486 3.21 17.52 -4.12
C ILE A 486 3.31 17.71 -2.62
N LYS A 487 4.34 17.14 -2.01
CA LYS A 487 4.60 17.27 -0.59
C LYS A 487 5.59 18.39 -0.33
N VAL A 488 5.22 19.31 0.55
CA VAL A 488 6.03 20.46 0.93
C VAL A 488 6.56 20.35 2.35
N SER A 489 7.71 20.95 2.61
CA SER A 489 8.34 20.93 3.93
C SER A 489 7.57 21.82 4.92
N THR A 490 7.09 21.25 6.02
CA THR A 490 6.44 21.99 7.11
C THR A 490 7.37 23.01 7.78
N PHE A 491 8.69 22.84 7.66
CA PHE A 491 9.68 23.76 8.25
C PHE A 491 9.92 24.98 7.36
N GLU A 492 9.71 24.86 6.06
CA GLU A 492 9.89 25.94 5.09
C GLU A 492 8.59 26.73 4.93
N THR A 493 7.48 26.03 4.67
CA THR A 493 6.19 26.68 4.43
C THR A 493 5.59 27.30 5.67
N LYS A 494 5.64 26.61 6.83
CA LYS A 494 5.04 27.05 8.10
C LYS A 494 3.61 27.61 7.95
N ALA A 495 2.78 26.97 7.09
CA ALA A 495 1.46 27.49 6.69
C ALA A 495 0.56 27.82 7.89
N SER A 496 0.59 27.03 8.96
CA SER A 496 -0.18 27.28 10.18
C SER A 496 0.29 28.49 11.01
N GLN A 497 1.43 29.09 10.68
CA GLN A 497 2.03 30.21 11.42
C GLN A 497 2.00 31.51 10.64
N PHE A 498 1.94 31.46 9.32
CA PHE A 498 2.02 32.62 8.43
C PHE A 498 0.75 33.47 8.49
N ASP A 499 0.92 34.79 8.54
CA ASP A 499 -0.11 35.78 8.37
C ASP A 499 0.20 36.61 7.12
N HIS A 500 -0.69 36.57 6.14
CA HIS A 500 -0.49 37.25 4.86
C HIS A 500 -0.78 38.76 4.92
N THR A 501 -1.36 39.25 6.02
CA THR A 501 -1.76 40.65 6.17
C THR A 501 -0.59 41.55 6.54
N ASP A 502 0.33 41.02 7.34
CA ASP A 502 1.55 41.67 7.79
C ASP A 502 2.85 40.92 7.50
N ASP A 503 2.74 39.80 6.77
CA ASP A 503 3.87 38.92 6.41
C ASP A 503 4.61 38.29 7.61
N SER A 504 3.97 38.22 8.77
CA SER A 504 4.56 37.69 10.01
C SER A 504 4.39 36.19 10.17
N TYR A 505 5.22 35.57 11.01
CA TYR A 505 5.15 34.17 11.38
C TYR A 505 4.98 34.04 12.91
N THR A 506 3.77 33.77 13.34
CA THR A 506 3.45 33.60 14.75
C THR A 506 3.11 32.15 15.10
N LYS A 507 3.87 31.58 16.05
CA LYS A 507 3.62 30.21 16.53
C LYS A 507 2.39 30.16 17.42
N LYS A 508 1.32 29.52 16.93
CA LYS A 508 0.04 29.37 17.65
C LYS A 508 0.04 28.12 18.54
N LYS A 509 -0.63 28.15 19.66
CA LYS A 509 -0.82 26.98 20.53
C LYS A 509 -1.66 25.92 19.79
N LEU A 510 -1.40 24.63 20.04
CA LEU A 510 -2.17 23.54 19.41
C LEU A 510 -3.66 23.54 19.78
N SER A 511 -4.02 24.10 20.94
CA SER A 511 -5.40 24.29 21.38
C SER A 511 -6.12 25.43 20.66
N GLN A 512 -5.37 26.39 20.09
CA GLN A 512 -5.93 27.52 19.35
C GLN A 512 -6.37 27.08 17.97
N ARG A 513 -7.68 27.01 17.75
CA ARG A 513 -8.27 26.52 16.49
C ARG A 513 -8.61 27.63 15.52
N PHE A 514 -8.78 28.84 16.03
CA PHE A 514 -8.97 30.03 15.25
C PHE A 514 -7.73 30.92 15.34
N ALA A 515 -7.36 31.53 14.23
CA ALA A 515 -6.32 32.52 14.11
C ALA A 515 -6.98 33.90 13.94
N LYS A 516 -6.60 34.86 14.75
CA LYS A 516 -6.87 36.27 14.50
C LYS A 516 -5.70 36.83 13.73
N LEU A 517 -5.93 37.29 12.53
CA LEU A 517 -4.95 37.92 11.65
C LEU A 517 -4.69 39.37 12.14
N SER A 518 -3.58 39.94 11.72
CA SER A 518 -3.16 41.30 12.15
C SER A 518 -4.17 42.40 11.78
N ASN A 519 -4.94 42.19 10.70
CA ASN A 519 -6.05 43.06 10.33
C ASN A 519 -7.36 42.81 11.11
N GLY A 520 -7.33 42.00 12.17
CA GLY A 520 -8.48 41.68 13.01
C GLY A 520 -9.37 40.53 12.50
N THR A 521 -9.18 40.03 11.27
CA THR A 521 -9.99 38.94 10.68
C THR A 521 -9.75 37.62 11.43
N VAL A 522 -10.85 36.91 11.77
CA VAL A 522 -10.77 35.61 12.42
C VAL A 522 -11.04 34.50 11.39
N VAL A 523 -10.13 33.53 11.32
CA VAL A 523 -10.20 32.38 10.42
C VAL A 523 -9.93 31.07 11.16
N GLN A 524 -10.57 29.97 10.71
CA GLN A 524 -10.24 28.63 11.20
C GLN A 524 -8.86 28.22 10.65
N ARG A 525 -7.98 27.80 11.53
CA ARG A 525 -6.53 27.65 11.27
C ARG A 525 -6.24 26.66 10.15
N ASP A 526 -6.88 25.47 10.15
CA ASP A 526 -6.56 24.41 9.21
C ASP A 526 -7.09 24.76 7.80
N MET A 527 -8.26 25.43 7.70
CA MET A 527 -8.80 25.97 6.44
C MET A 527 -7.91 27.08 5.87
N TYR A 528 -7.43 27.96 6.73
CA TYR A 528 -6.50 29.02 6.33
C TYR A 528 -5.14 28.46 5.88
N SER A 529 -4.63 27.43 6.57
CA SER A 529 -3.41 26.73 6.13
C SER A 529 -3.59 26.11 4.74
N ALA A 530 -4.73 25.48 4.47
CA ALA A 530 -5.05 24.93 3.14
C ALA A 530 -5.10 26.01 2.06
N PHE A 531 -5.69 27.18 2.37
CA PHE A 531 -5.70 28.34 1.47
C PHE A 531 -4.28 28.84 1.17
N LEU A 532 -3.42 28.94 2.17
CA LEU A 532 -2.03 29.36 1.98
C LEU A 532 -1.24 28.35 1.11
N LEU A 533 -1.45 27.05 1.34
CA LEU A 533 -0.81 26.01 0.54
C LEU A 533 -1.22 26.07 -0.95
N LEU A 534 -2.48 26.44 -1.25
CA LEU A 534 -2.94 26.70 -2.61
C LEU A 534 -2.10 27.76 -3.33
N HIS A 535 -1.63 28.77 -2.60
CA HIS A 535 -0.95 29.95 -3.12
C HIS A 535 0.58 29.90 -3.02
N LEU A 536 1.16 28.70 -2.81
CA LEU A 536 2.60 28.53 -2.90
C LEU A 536 3.10 28.79 -4.34
N ARG A 537 4.22 29.51 -4.46
CA ARG A 537 4.90 29.71 -5.74
C ARG A 537 5.42 28.40 -6.33
N LYS A 538 5.91 28.42 -7.55
CA LYS A 538 6.51 27.22 -8.21
C LYS A 538 7.69 26.63 -7.44
N ASN A 539 8.44 27.45 -6.68
CA ASN A 539 9.55 26.99 -5.83
C ASN A 539 9.08 26.20 -4.58
N LEU A 540 7.77 26.20 -4.28
CA LEU A 540 7.16 25.51 -3.13
C LEU A 540 7.69 25.92 -1.74
N GLN A 541 8.40 27.02 -1.64
CA GLN A 541 9.01 27.53 -0.39
C GLN A 541 8.44 28.90 0.01
N SER A 542 7.90 29.65 -0.91
CA SER A 542 7.37 30.98 -0.69
C SER A 542 5.95 31.16 -1.18
N TYR A 543 5.24 32.10 -0.60
CA TYR A 543 3.86 32.43 -0.94
C TYR A 543 3.75 33.47 -2.04
N ASN A 544 2.75 33.37 -2.89
CA ASN A 544 2.41 34.40 -3.85
C ASN A 544 1.44 35.41 -3.23
N LYS A 545 2.01 36.44 -2.60
CA LYS A 545 1.26 37.46 -1.85
C LYS A 545 0.21 38.20 -2.69
N LYS A 546 0.51 38.46 -3.98
CA LYS A 546 -0.44 39.13 -4.89
C LYS A 546 -1.71 38.30 -5.06
N THR A 547 -1.55 37.00 -5.34
CA THR A 547 -2.71 36.09 -5.52
C THR A 547 -3.43 35.84 -4.20
N ILE A 548 -2.74 35.75 -3.06
CA ILE A 548 -3.37 35.62 -1.74
C ILE A 548 -4.28 36.82 -1.48
N LYS A 549 -3.77 38.06 -1.62
CA LYS A 549 -4.57 39.28 -1.39
C LYS A 549 -5.79 39.33 -2.32
N LYS A 550 -5.63 38.95 -3.60
CA LYS A 550 -6.71 38.90 -4.59
C LYS A 550 -7.80 37.89 -4.20
N ASP A 551 -7.41 36.69 -3.81
CA ASP A 551 -8.32 35.57 -3.63
C ASP A 551 -8.85 35.45 -2.18
N PHE A 552 -8.31 36.21 -1.24
CA PHE A 552 -8.71 36.18 0.17
C PHE A 552 -10.18 36.53 0.43
N PRO A 553 -10.80 37.53 -0.23
CA PRO A 553 -12.24 37.80 -0.04
C PRO A 553 -13.12 36.60 -0.40
N GLN A 554 -12.84 35.92 -1.52
CA GLN A 554 -13.56 34.72 -1.93
C GLN A 554 -13.33 33.56 -0.96
N PHE A 555 -12.08 33.35 -0.51
CA PHE A 555 -11.77 32.39 0.54
C PHE A 555 -12.59 32.67 1.80
N LYS A 556 -12.64 33.92 2.26
CA LYS A 556 -13.36 34.31 3.48
C LYS A 556 -14.85 34.02 3.38
N LYS A 557 -15.47 34.28 2.22
CA LYS A 557 -16.87 33.94 1.96
C LYS A 557 -17.10 32.43 2.09
N LEU A 558 -16.33 31.61 1.37
CA LEU A 558 -16.42 30.15 1.40
C LEU A 558 -16.12 29.55 2.78
N HIS A 559 -15.14 30.14 3.48
CA HIS A 559 -14.80 29.78 4.85
C HIS A 559 -15.99 30.01 5.80
N ASP A 560 -16.66 31.16 5.71
CA ASP A 560 -17.77 31.50 6.60
C ASP A 560 -19.01 30.66 6.29
N GLU A 561 -19.28 30.37 5.02
CA GLU A 561 -20.33 29.43 4.60
C GLU A 561 -20.07 28.03 5.18
N THR A 562 -18.85 27.53 5.05
CA THR A 562 -18.44 26.23 5.62
C THR A 562 -18.53 26.24 7.14
N LYS A 563 -18.10 27.31 7.79
CA LYS A 563 -18.21 27.45 9.25
C LYS A 563 -19.66 27.35 9.70
N LYS A 564 -20.59 28.12 9.08
CA LYS A 564 -22.03 28.07 9.36
C LYS A 564 -22.60 26.67 9.16
N ARG A 565 -22.26 26.02 8.03
CA ARG A 565 -22.70 24.64 7.73
C ARG A 565 -22.24 23.66 8.80
N LEU A 566 -20.97 23.73 9.24
CA LEU A 566 -20.41 22.83 10.24
C LEU A 566 -20.98 23.07 11.64
N GLN A 567 -21.29 24.33 11.99
CA GLN A 567 -21.93 24.68 13.27
C GLN A 567 -23.39 24.19 13.34
N ASN A 568 -24.11 24.23 12.21
CA ASN A 568 -25.50 23.82 12.13
C ASN A 568 -25.64 22.30 11.82
N SER A 569 -24.54 21.59 11.53
CA SER A 569 -24.59 20.17 11.25
C SER A 569 -24.72 19.36 12.54
N HIS A 570 -25.57 18.32 12.52
CA HIS A 570 -25.62 17.31 13.58
C HIS A 570 -24.49 16.28 13.46
N GLU A 571 -23.57 16.46 12.51
CA GLU A 571 -22.44 15.57 12.33
C GLU A 571 -21.43 15.72 13.49
N TRP A 572 -20.90 14.59 13.91
CA TRP A 572 -19.84 14.63 14.90
C TRP A 572 -18.56 15.23 14.33
N LEU A 573 -18.11 16.27 14.97
CA LEU A 573 -16.83 16.90 14.72
C LEU A 573 -15.86 16.64 15.88
N PRO A 574 -14.59 16.32 15.60
CA PRO A 574 -13.60 16.24 16.67
C PRO A 574 -13.35 17.63 17.26
N ALA A 575 -13.09 17.70 18.57
CA ALA A 575 -12.76 18.96 19.26
C ALA A 575 -11.58 19.73 18.63
N SER A 576 -10.80 19.06 17.76
CA SER A 576 -9.72 19.70 16.99
C SER A 576 -10.25 20.66 15.90
N VAL A 577 -11.51 20.64 15.55
CA VAL A 577 -12.13 21.54 14.55
C VAL A 577 -12.43 22.92 15.18
N GLY A 578 -12.81 22.96 16.44
CA GLY A 578 -13.05 24.19 17.19
C GLY A 578 -14.47 24.73 17.08
N PHE A 579 -15.42 23.94 16.52
CA PHE A 579 -16.85 24.27 16.44
C PHE A 579 -17.66 23.51 17.47
#